data_3d0eaa9582f6cb5f16df5baaa7dec790
#
_entry.id   3d0eaa9582f6cb5f16df5baaa7dec790
#
_cell.length_a   1.000
_cell.length_b   1.000
_cell.length_c   1.000
_cell.angle_alpha   90.00
_cell.angle_beta   90.00
_cell.angle_gamma   90.00
#
_symmetry.space_group_name_H-M   'P 1'
#
loop_
_entity.id
_entity.type
_entity.pdbx_description
1 polymer ?
#
loop_
_entity_poly.entity_id
_entity_poly.type
_entity_poly.pdbx_seq_one_letter_code
_entity_poly.pdbx_strand_id
1 'polypeptide(L)'
;MSELLSRIAVTLLATALYFAAGIRMLGAMQQCGYKNARFRAWLKRRENLWYNRLCLLFLMLTLTCALFSLCFSFLGAGMAKTISLVPFTFFLLLFCLTESKSPMKVPFVPTGRAKRLAALHAFVLAVAVYAIVAVFSALEQVIPGRMYPLFSLLPVCAVPLLLPPLFELSNAVSCAFELPRNARYVRRASKKLKKARENGCIVIGITGSYGKTSVKNMLAAILGEKYRVCATPEAYNTPLCIAKTVESAAFDGAEVFIAEMGAAKTGDIKELCDLFPVDYGVFTGVCRQHSETFGGVEEIFAEKKILIDRAEKKAICGAEVYADFGDKLSAEEMKKCVFVPAGAASDVGGFPLKTSFDLSLNVGGKVEKRRVEMPVLGRGAAENAALAAYAAAEAGLSADEIFKGLALAKPVPHRLQLIEENGVYVLDDGYNASEKSAAQALEVLSAFGGRKYVVTPGVVETGLEDKAVNRPLGAKLAAFDGVFIHAGAEAVKEGYLTAGGKEENLRIYRTRDEVIPLLGELLAAGDAVLFLNDVPAIY
;
A
#
# COMPACT_ATOMS: atom_id res chain seq x y z
N MET A 1 -7.86 23.73 -46.67
CA MET A 1 -7.15 22.43 -46.42
C MET A 1 -5.86 22.63 -45.61
N SER A 2 -5.01 23.62 -45.93
CA SER A 2 -3.78 23.92 -45.18
C SER A 2 -3.98 24.32 -43.72
N GLU A 3 -5.01 25.14 -43.44
CA GLU A 3 -5.32 25.60 -42.09
C GLU A 3 -5.83 24.49 -41.15
N LEU A 4 -6.71 23.61 -41.65
CA LEU A 4 -7.18 22.45 -40.92
C LEU A 4 -6.02 21.50 -40.59
N LEU A 5 -5.14 21.22 -41.53
CA LEU A 5 -3.94 20.40 -41.34
C LEU A 5 -3.00 20.99 -40.29
N SER A 6 -2.79 22.34 -40.32
CA SER A 6 -2.00 23.05 -39.31
C SER A 6 -2.61 22.90 -37.90
N ARG A 7 -3.92 23.08 -37.74
CA ARG A 7 -4.63 22.90 -36.48
C ARG A 7 -4.48 21.48 -35.94
N ILE A 8 -4.63 20.46 -36.79
CA ILE A 8 -4.47 19.07 -36.41
C ILE A 8 -3.02 18.80 -35.97
N ALA A 9 -2.03 19.28 -36.73
CA ALA A 9 -0.61 19.09 -36.38
C ALA A 9 -0.25 19.70 -35.02
N VAL A 10 -0.67 20.95 -34.75
CA VAL A 10 -0.46 21.62 -33.46
C VAL A 10 -1.18 20.85 -32.32
N THR A 11 -2.39 20.40 -32.56
CA THR A 11 -3.14 19.62 -31.58
C THR A 11 -2.44 18.31 -31.24
N LEU A 12 -1.99 17.56 -32.24
CA LEU A 12 -1.29 16.28 -32.02
C LEU A 12 0.03 16.48 -31.27
N LEU A 13 0.82 17.48 -31.68
CA LEU A 13 2.10 17.78 -31.01
C LEU A 13 1.87 18.21 -29.56
N ALA A 14 0.98 19.16 -29.32
CA ALA A 14 0.67 19.63 -27.97
C ALA A 14 0.09 18.50 -27.08
N THR A 15 -0.80 17.69 -27.63
CA THR A 15 -1.36 16.53 -26.89
C THR A 15 -0.27 15.53 -26.50
N ALA A 16 0.64 15.19 -27.42
CA ALA A 16 1.73 14.26 -27.13
C ALA A 16 2.66 14.79 -26.02
N LEU A 17 3.03 16.07 -26.10
CA LEU A 17 3.92 16.71 -25.13
C LEU A 17 3.24 16.85 -23.75
N TYR A 18 1.97 17.26 -23.69
CA TYR A 18 1.23 17.38 -22.44
C TYR A 18 0.89 16.02 -21.83
N PHE A 19 0.62 15.02 -22.65
CA PHE A 19 0.44 13.66 -22.17
C PHE A 19 1.73 13.14 -21.52
N ALA A 20 2.89 13.36 -22.16
CA ALA A 20 4.19 12.99 -21.61
C ALA A 20 4.48 13.75 -20.29
N ALA A 21 4.20 15.06 -20.24
CA ALA A 21 4.32 15.86 -19.02
C ALA A 21 3.42 15.36 -17.87
N GLY A 22 2.25 14.82 -18.20
CA GLY A 22 1.28 14.28 -17.25
C GLY A 22 1.46 12.81 -16.88
N ILE A 23 2.45 12.11 -17.40
CA ILE A 23 2.59 10.63 -17.24
C ILE A 23 2.69 10.21 -15.77
N ARG A 24 3.28 11.04 -14.91
CA ARG A 24 3.36 10.82 -13.46
C ARG A 24 1.98 10.71 -12.80
N MET A 25 0.95 11.37 -13.34
CA MET A 25 -0.42 11.24 -12.84
C MET A 25 -0.97 9.81 -12.94
N LEU A 26 -0.57 9.05 -13.96
CA LEU A 26 -0.98 7.65 -14.11
C LEU A 26 -0.49 6.81 -12.96
N GLY A 27 0.78 6.95 -12.59
CA GLY A 27 1.36 6.25 -11.44
C GLY A 27 0.73 6.70 -10.13
N ALA A 28 0.60 8.01 -9.91
CA ALA A 28 -0.06 8.55 -8.71
C ALA A 28 -1.51 8.07 -8.58
N MET A 29 -2.28 8.04 -9.66
CA MET A 29 -3.65 7.53 -9.67
C MET A 29 -3.71 6.04 -9.38
N GLN A 30 -2.75 5.26 -9.89
CA GLN A 30 -2.64 3.83 -9.59
C GLN A 30 -2.39 3.61 -8.08
N GLN A 31 -1.47 4.37 -7.48
CA GLN A 31 -1.18 4.34 -6.04
C GLN A 31 -2.38 4.80 -5.20
N CYS A 32 -3.13 5.79 -5.68
CA CYS A 32 -4.39 6.24 -5.06
C CYS A 32 -5.55 5.23 -5.21
N GLY A 33 -5.33 4.06 -5.82
CA GLY A 33 -6.38 3.06 -6.07
C GLY A 33 -7.47 3.54 -7.02
N TYR A 34 -7.14 4.47 -7.92
CA TYR A 34 -8.05 5.11 -8.88
C TYR A 34 -9.21 5.89 -8.21
N LYS A 35 -8.97 6.46 -7.02
CA LYS A 35 -9.92 7.30 -6.28
C LYS A 35 -9.57 8.77 -6.43
N ASN A 36 -10.43 9.56 -7.09
CA ASN A 36 -10.21 10.99 -7.33
C ASN A 36 -10.00 11.78 -6.03
N ALA A 37 -10.71 11.44 -4.94
CA ALA A 37 -10.53 12.10 -3.65
C ALA A 37 -9.10 11.95 -3.10
N ARG A 38 -8.54 10.73 -3.17
CA ARG A 38 -7.15 10.47 -2.76
C ARG A 38 -6.13 11.15 -3.68
N PHE A 39 -6.41 11.15 -4.99
CA PHE A 39 -5.57 11.86 -5.95
C PHE A 39 -5.54 13.37 -5.69
N ARG A 40 -6.69 13.99 -5.39
CA ARG A 40 -6.75 15.40 -4.98
C ARG A 40 -6.00 15.67 -3.68
N ALA A 41 -6.10 14.78 -2.69
CA ALA A 41 -5.33 14.88 -1.46
C ALA A 41 -3.83 14.79 -1.74
N TRP A 42 -3.39 13.89 -2.63
CA TRP A 42 -2.01 13.78 -3.08
C TRP A 42 -1.52 15.06 -3.77
N LEU A 43 -2.32 15.68 -4.65
CA LEU A 43 -1.96 16.94 -5.31
C LEU A 43 -1.79 18.11 -4.33
N LYS A 44 -2.54 18.13 -3.22
CA LYS A 44 -2.54 19.22 -2.22
C LYS A 44 -1.45 19.10 -1.16
N ARG A 45 -0.72 18.00 -1.09
CA ARG A 45 0.32 17.82 -0.07
C ARG A 45 1.47 18.79 -0.26
N ARG A 46 1.95 19.37 0.83
CA ARG A 46 3.05 20.37 0.81
C ARG A 46 4.35 19.76 0.28
N GLU A 47 4.60 18.49 0.52
CA GLU A 47 5.77 17.74 0.06
C GLU A 47 5.69 17.43 -1.44
N ASN A 48 4.49 17.47 -2.03
CA ASN A 48 4.28 17.22 -3.44
C ASN A 48 4.47 18.50 -4.27
N LEU A 49 5.70 18.76 -4.65
CA LEU A 49 6.05 19.92 -5.47
C LEU A 49 5.56 19.81 -6.93
N TRP A 50 4.97 18.68 -7.32
CA TRP A 50 4.61 18.45 -8.73
C TRP A 50 3.57 19.44 -9.26
N TYR A 51 2.53 19.75 -8.47
CA TYR A 51 1.54 20.76 -8.86
C TYR A 51 2.19 22.15 -9.02
N ASN A 52 3.10 22.53 -8.13
CA ASN A 52 3.85 23.78 -8.22
C ASN A 52 4.72 23.83 -9.48
N ARG A 53 5.30 22.69 -9.89
CA ARG A 53 6.06 22.56 -11.14
C ARG A 53 5.18 22.75 -12.37
N LEU A 54 3.93 22.29 -12.37
CA LEU A 54 2.97 22.57 -13.45
C LEU A 54 2.63 24.06 -13.52
N CYS A 55 2.46 24.73 -12.39
CA CYS A 55 2.24 26.17 -12.35
C CYS A 55 3.47 26.94 -12.89
N LEU A 56 4.68 26.49 -12.53
CA LEU A 56 5.90 27.06 -13.08
C LEU A 56 6.01 26.82 -14.59
N LEU A 57 5.70 25.61 -15.07
CA LEU A 57 5.67 25.30 -16.49
C LEU A 57 4.69 26.23 -17.24
N PHE A 58 3.47 26.40 -16.73
CA PHE A 58 2.50 27.34 -17.28
C PHE A 58 3.08 28.75 -17.39
N LEU A 59 3.69 29.26 -16.31
CA LEU A 59 4.29 30.59 -16.28
C LEU A 59 5.43 30.72 -17.31
N MET A 60 6.34 29.74 -17.35
CA MET A 60 7.46 29.71 -18.30
C MET A 60 6.97 29.69 -19.76
N LEU A 61 6.01 28.82 -20.07
CA LEU A 61 5.44 28.73 -21.41
C LEU A 61 4.77 30.05 -21.81
N THR A 62 3.95 30.64 -20.93
CA THR A 62 3.20 31.87 -21.21
C THR A 62 4.14 33.04 -21.44
N LEU A 63 5.10 33.26 -20.54
CA LEU A 63 6.03 34.39 -20.62
C LEU A 63 6.94 34.29 -21.84
N THR A 64 7.53 33.10 -22.08
CA THR A 64 8.50 32.92 -23.18
C THR A 64 7.80 32.94 -24.53
N CYS A 65 6.65 32.27 -24.69
CA CYS A 65 5.89 32.32 -25.94
C CYS A 65 5.39 33.74 -26.23
N ALA A 66 4.93 34.49 -25.22
CA ALA A 66 4.52 35.88 -25.37
C ALA A 66 5.69 36.77 -25.78
N LEU A 67 6.86 36.63 -25.15
CA LEU A 67 8.06 37.39 -25.47
C LEU A 67 8.53 37.12 -26.90
N PHE A 68 8.65 35.86 -27.30
CA PHE A 68 9.04 35.46 -28.66
C PHE A 68 8.04 35.99 -29.69
N SER A 69 6.72 35.86 -29.42
CA SER A 69 5.68 36.35 -30.28
C SER A 69 5.78 37.87 -30.49
N LEU A 70 6.06 38.63 -29.43
CA LEU A 70 6.24 40.08 -29.47
C LEU A 70 7.53 40.46 -30.22
N CYS A 71 8.66 39.87 -29.88
CA CYS A 71 9.96 40.16 -30.49
C CYS A 71 9.99 39.90 -31.99
N PHE A 72 9.27 38.87 -32.47
CA PHE A 72 9.28 38.48 -33.88
C PHE A 72 8.00 38.92 -34.64
N SER A 73 7.14 39.75 -34.04
CA SER A 73 5.91 40.23 -34.66
C SER A 73 6.13 41.01 -35.96
N PHE A 74 7.31 41.62 -36.13
CA PHE A 74 7.70 42.35 -37.33
C PHE A 74 7.86 41.44 -38.57
N LEU A 75 8.06 40.11 -38.37
CA LEU A 75 8.14 39.14 -39.48
C LEU A 75 6.76 38.70 -39.99
N GLY A 76 5.69 39.23 -39.42
CA GLY A 76 4.32 38.81 -39.69
C GLY A 76 3.78 37.77 -38.74
N ALA A 77 2.47 37.73 -38.58
CA ALA A 77 1.78 36.92 -37.58
C ALA A 77 2.06 35.41 -37.71
N GLY A 78 2.09 34.88 -38.92
CA GLY A 78 2.36 33.43 -39.14
C GLY A 78 3.76 33.02 -38.75
N MET A 79 4.77 33.82 -39.08
CA MET A 79 6.16 33.55 -38.75
C MET A 79 6.41 33.67 -37.23
N ALA A 80 5.89 34.72 -36.61
CA ALA A 80 5.96 34.90 -35.15
C ALA A 80 5.36 33.71 -34.37
N LYS A 81 4.20 33.19 -34.82
CA LYS A 81 3.58 31.98 -34.28
C LYS A 81 4.47 30.76 -34.40
N THR A 82 5.05 30.54 -35.58
CA THR A 82 5.95 29.41 -35.82
C THR A 82 7.20 29.45 -34.94
N ILE A 83 7.82 30.63 -34.83
CA ILE A 83 9.01 30.85 -33.99
C ILE A 83 8.67 30.65 -32.51
N SER A 84 7.49 31.01 -32.04
CA SER A 84 7.04 30.83 -30.66
C SER A 84 6.80 29.36 -30.29
N LEU A 85 6.71 28.45 -31.26
CA LEU A 85 6.70 26.99 -30.98
C LEU A 85 8.07 26.48 -30.47
N VAL A 86 9.16 27.17 -30.72
CA VAL A 86 10.50 26.77 -30.26
C VAL A 86 10.58 26.77 -28.72
N PRO A 87 10.33 27.88 -28.00
CA PRO A 87 10.33 27.86 -26.55
C PRO A 87 9.24 26.95 -25.98
N PHE A 88 8.08 26.85 -26.63
CA PHE A 88 7.01 25.94 -26.25
C PHE A 88 7.46 24.48 -26.21
N THR A 89 8.04 23.98 -27.29
CA THR A 89 8.54 22.61 -27.35
C THR A 89 9.73 22.40 -26.42
N PHE A 90 10.64 23.37 -26.34
CA PHE A 90 11.83 23.30 -25.48
C PHE A 90 11.46 23.12 -24.00
N PHE A 91 10.61 23.99 -23.45
CA PHE A 91 10.24 23.91 -22.03
C PHE A 91 9.40 22.68 -21.70
N LEU A 92 8.53 22.22 -22.61
CA LEU A 92 7.79 20.97 -22.41
C LEU A 92 8.71 19.75 -22.44
N LEU A 93 9.65 19.68 -23.36
CA LEU A 93 10.64 18.60 -23.38
C LEU A 93 11.54 18.62 -22.14
N LEU A 94 12.00 19.79 -21.74
CA LEU A 94 12.79 19.94 -20.51
C LEU A 94 12.01 19.46 -19.29
N PHE A 95 10.73 19.83 -19.18
CA PHE A 95 9.86 19.33 -18.11
C PHE A 95 9.71 17.81 -18.16
N CYS A 96 9.44 17.23 -19.32
CA CYS A 96 9.35 15.77 -19.46
C CYS A 96 10.64 15.06 -19.07
N LEU A 97 11.80 15.59 -19.45
CA LEU A 97 13.10 15.02 -19.12
C LEU A 97 13.42 15.13 -17.61
N THR A 98 13.04 16.22 -16.97
CA THR A 98 13.23 16.38 -15.52
C THR A 98 12.31 15.47 -14.72
N GLU A 99 11.05 15.32 -15.15
CA GLU A 99 10.09 14.42 -14.49
C GLU A 99 10.44 12.94 -14.68
N SER A 100 10.99 12.55 -15.84
CA SER A 100 11.41 11.16 -16.09
C SER A 100 12.56 10.71 -15.17
N LYS A 101 13.36 11.65 -14.67
CA LYS A 101 14.47 11.41 -13.73
C LYS A 101 14.02 11.44 -12.26
N SER A 102 12.82 11.92 -11.98
CA SER A 102 12.29 11.97 -10.60
C SER A 102 11.73 10.59 -10.22
N PRO A 103 12.36 9.85 -9.30
CA PRO A 103 11.90 8.52 -8.95
C PRO A 103 10.50 8.58 -8.34
N MET A 104 9.64 7.67 -8.76
CA MET A 104 8.40 7.37 -8.05
C MET A 104 8.71 6.33 -6.99
N LYS A 105 8.24 6.53 -5.76
CA LYS A 105 8.47 5.60 -4.65
C LYS A 105 8.06 4.16 -5.00
N VAL A 106 6.91 4.01 -5.68
CA VAL A 106 6.48 2.74 -6.26
C VAL A 106 6.49 2.88 -7.78
N PRO A 107 7.21 2.03 -8.51
CA PRO A 107 7.24 2.07 -9.96
C PRO A 107 5.84 1.94 -10.57
N PHE A 108 5.58 2.69 -11.64
CA PHE A 108 4.35 2.55 -12.39
C PHE A 108 4.30 1.17 -13.07
N VAL A 109 3.22 0.42 -12.80
CA VAL A 109 2.99 -0.87 -13.44
C VAL A 109 1.92 -0.69 -14.53
N PRO A 110 2.22 -0.92 -15.81
CA PRO A 110 1.31 -0.72 -16.93
C PRO A 110 0.23 -1.81 -17.00
N THR A 111 -0.62 -1.89 -15.99
CA THR A 111 -1.76 -2.83 -15.94
C THR A 111 -2.76 -2.54 -17.06
N GLY A 112 -3.60 -3.53 -17.41
CA GLY A 112 -4.66 -3.33 -18.42
C GLY A 112 -5.60 -2.15 -18.11
N ARG A 113 -5.90 -1.88 -16.83
CA ARG A 113 -6.67 -0.69 -16.40
C ARG A 113 -5.89 0.59 -16.64
N ALA A 114 -4.61 0.63 -16.26
CA ALA A 114 -3.76 1.79 -16.46
C ALA A 114 -3.61 2.15 -17.96
N LYS A 115 -3.45 1.14 -18.83
CA LYS A 115 -3.37 1.33 -20.28
C LYS A 115 -4.67 1.91 -20.85
N ARG A 116 -5.84 1.42 -20.42
CA ARG A 116 -7.13 1.97 -20.85
C ARG A 116 -7.37 3.40 -20.37
N LEU A 117 -7.00 3.70 -19.10
CA LEU A 117 -7.07 5.06 -18.57
C LEU A 117 -6.13 6.00 -19.33
N ALA A 118 -4.90 5.56 -19.66
CA ALA A 118 -3.96 6.33 -20.46
C ALA A 118 -4.51 6.66 -21.85
N ALA A 119 -5.08 5.69 -22.55
CA ALA A 119 -5.69 5.89 -23.86
C ALA A 119 -6.89 6.85 -23.80
N LEU A 120 -7.78 6.67 -22.80
CA LEU A 120 -8.91 7.58 -22.59
C LEU A 120 -8.44 8.99 -22.25
N HIS A 121 -7.43 9.14 -21.39
CA HIS A 121 -6.89 10.46 -21.06
C HIS A 121 -6.23 11.13 -22.27
N ALA A 122 -5.48 10.41 -23.08
CA ALA A 122 -4.92 10.94 -24.32
C ALA A 122 -6.01 11.46 -25.27
N PHE A 123 -7.12 10.73 -25.38
CA PHE A 123 -8.29 11.15 -26.16
C PHE A 123 -8.96 12.42 -25.58
N VAL A 124 -9.26 12.43 -24.27
CA VAL A 124 -9.87 13.59 -23.58
C VAL A 124 -8.97 14.82 -23.71
N LEU A 125 -7.67 14.64 -23.53
CA LEU A 125 -6.68 15.71 -23.69
C LEU A 125 -6.64 16.24 -25.13
N ALA A 126 -6.63 15.35 -26.12
CA ALA A 126 -6.67 15.74 -27.54
C ALA A 126 -7.92 16.55 -27.89
N VAL A 127 -9.09 16.13 -27.38
CA VAL A 127 -10.35 16.86 -27.58
C VAL A 127 -10.28 18.25 -26.92
N ALA A 128 -9.76 18.34 -25.69
CA ALA A 128 -9.63 19.61 -24.97
C ALA A 128 -8.66 20.57 -25.68
N VAL A 129 -7.49 20.07 -26.09
CA VAL A 129 -6.49 20.86 -26.83
C VAL A 129 -7.06 21.31 -28.19
N TYR A 130 -7.73 20.40 -28.91
CA TYR A 130 -8.37 20.76 -30.19
C TYR A 130 -9.44 21.85 -30.03
N ALA A 131 -10.30 21.71 -28.99
CA ALA A 131 -11.32 22.71 -28.70
C ALA A 131 -10.71 24.09 -28.40
N ILE A 132 -9.62 24.11 -27.60
CA ILE A 132 -8.87 25.34 -27.32
C ILE A 132 -8.33 25.95 -28.64
N VAL A 133 -7.63 25.16 -29.44
CA VAL A 133 -7.06 25.60 -30.73
C VAL A 133 -8.16 26.08 -31.68
N ALA A 134 -9.29 25.38 -31.77
CA ALA A 134 -10.40 25.73 -32.66
C ALA A 134 -11.08 27.04 -32.25
N VAL A 135 -11.40 27.22 -30.96
CA VAL A 135 -12.03 28.44 -30.42
C VAL A 135 -11.13 29.65 -30.66
N PHE A 136 -9.85 29.53 -30.34
CA PHE A 136 -8.93 30.65 -30.51
C PHE A 136 -8.61 30.93 -31.98
N SER A 137 -8.58 29.92 -32.85
CA SER A 137 -8.50 30.15 -34.28
C SER A 137 -9.75 30.88 -34.87
N ALA A 138 -10.92 30.65 -34.30
CA ALA A 138 -12.12 31.40 -34.69
C ALA A 138 -12.07 32.86 -34.22
N LEU A 139 -11.55 33.09 -33.00
CA LEU A 139 -11.34 34.43 -32.45
C LEU A 139 -10.25 35.22 -33.21
N GLU A 140 -9.33 34.54 -33.86
CA GLU A 140 -8.28 35.14 -34.71
C GLU A 140 -8.86 36.09 -35.77
N GLN A 141 -10.01 35.78 -36.31
CA GLN A 141 -10.67 36.62 -37.35
C GLN A 141 -11.19 37.95 -36.80
N VAL A 142 -11.30 38.08 -35.47
CA VAL A 142 -11.88 39.28 -34.80
C VAL A 142 -10.78 40.13 -34.15
N ILE A 143 -9.58 39.59 -33.91
CA ILE A 143 -8.49 40.27 -33.19
C ILE A 143 -7.55 40.98 -34.17
N PRO A 144 -7.15 42.27 -33.92
CA PRO A 144 -6.22 42.97 -34.77
C PRO A 144 -4.90 42.25 -35.00
N GLY A 145 -4.43 42.19 -36.24
CA GLY A 145 -3.29 41.36 -36.67
C GLY A 145 -1.98 41.54 -35.92
N ARG A 146 -1.72 42.66 -35.27
CA ARG A 146 -0.51 42.91 -34.46
C ARG A 146 -0.52 42.20 -33.11
N MET A 147 -1.70 41.90 -32.53
CA MET A 147 -1.84 41.20 -31.25
C MET A 147 -2.10 39.70 -31.43
N TYR A 148 -2.32 39.26 -32.65
CA TYR A 148 -2.67 37.92 -33.04
C TYR A 148 -1.70 36.82 -32.54
N PRO A 149 -0.35 36.92 -32.67
CA PRO A 149 0.56 35.88 -32.23
C PRO A 149 0.48 35.62 -30.72
N LEU A 150 0.18 36.69 -29.94
CA LEU A 150 0.04 36.60 -28.49
C LEU A 150 -1.16 35.74 -28.08
N PHE A 151 -2.29 35.90 -28.77
CA PHE A 151 -3.54 35.23 -28.38
C PHE A 151 -3.66 33.78 -28.88
N SER A 152 -2.94 33.41 -29.94
CA SER A 152 -3.07 32.09 -30.55
C SER A 152 -2.40 30.94 -29.77
N LEU A 153 -1.30 31.19 -29.04
CA LEU A 153 -0.57 30.20 -28.28
C LEU A 153 -0.84 30.24 -26.76
N LEU A 154 -1.16 31.41 -26.20
CA LEU A 154 -1.41 31.57 -24.76
C LEU A 154 -2.43 30.59 -24.20
N PRO A 155 -3.55 30.29 -24.85
CA PRO A 155 -4.52 29.34 -24.33
C PRO A 155 -3.99 27.89 -24.27
N VAL A 156 -3.13 27.54 -25.25
CA VAL A 156 -2.46 26.21 -25.23
C VAL A 156 -1.44 26.14 -24.11
N CYS A 157 -0.78 27.26 -23.77
CA CYS A 157 0.13 27.36 -22.63
C CYS A 157 -0.58 27.15 -21.28
N ALA A 158 -1.90 27.35 -21.20
CA ALA A 158 -2.69 27.14 -19.98
C ALA A 158 -3.05 25.66 -19.71
N VAL A 159 -2.85 24.77 -20.68
CA VAL A 159 -3.16 23.31 -20.54
C VAL A 159 -2.50 22.66 -19.34
N PRO A 160 -1.26 22.99 -18.89
CA PRO A 160 -0.69 22.43 -17.66
C PRO A 160 -1.59 22.58 -16.45
N LEU A 161 -2.30 23.69 -16.31
CA LEU A 161 -3.24 23.91 -15.21
C LEU A 161 -4.51 23.04 -15.32
N LEU A 162 -4.86 22.64 -16.54
CA LEU A 162 -6.01 21.80 -16.84
C LEU A 162 -5.68 20.29 -16.77
N LEU A 163 -4.40 19.91 -16.73
CA LEU A 163 -4.01 18.49 -16.70
C LEU A 163 -4.64 17.72 -15.53
N PRO A 164 -4.58 18.17 -14.25
CA PRO A 164 -5.18 17.45 -13.16
C PRO A 164 -6.71 17.27 -13.29
N PRO A 165 -7.51 18.32 -13.54
CA PRO A 165 -8.97 18.15 -13.68
C PRO A 165 -9.36 17.32 -14.91
N LEU A 166 -8.67 17.44 -16.03
CA LEU A 166 -8.90 16.59 -17.20
C LEU A 166 -8.57 15.12 -16.90
N PHE A 167 -7.55 14.88 -16.10
CA PHE A 167 -7.18 13.53 -15.68
C PHE A 167 -8.21 12.94 -14.71
N GLU A 168 -8.72 13.72 -13.76
CA GLU A 168 -9.82 13.31 -12.88
C GLU A 168 -11.09 12.99 -13.66
N LEU A 169 -11.42 13.80 -14.69
CA LEU A 169 -12.53 13.53 -15.59
C LEU A 169 -12.33 12.21 -16.34
N SER A 170 -11.15 12.00 -16.91
CA SER A 170 -10.80 10.75 -17.59
C SER A 170 -10.94 9.54 -16.67
N ASN A 171 -10.48 9.66 -15.41
CA ASN A 171 -10.64 8.59 -14.43
C ASN A 171 -12.11 8.38 -14.03
N ALA A 172 -12.90 9.43 -13.87
CA ALA A 172 -14.33 9.30 -13.58
C ALA A 172 -15.08 8.56 -14.70
N VAL A 173 -14.82 8.91 -15.95
CA VAL A 173 -15.36 8.23 -17.13
C VAL A 173 -14.86 6.77 -17.18
N SER A 174 -13.57 6.53 -16.96
CA SER A 174 -13.02 5.17 -16.89
C SER A 174 -13.71 4.33 -15.82
N CYS A 175 -13.94 4.89 -14.63
CA CYS A 175 -14.62 4.21 -13.53
C CYS A 175 -16.05 3.78 -13.88
N ALA A 176 -16.78 4.56 -14.69
CA ALA A 176 -18.13 4.20 -15.13
C ALA A 176 -18.17 2.88 -15.91
N PHE A 177 -17.09 2.52 -16.60
CA PHE A 177 -16.95 1.25 -17.33
C PHE A 177 -16.25 0.15 -16.51
N GLU A 178 -15.24 0.53 -15.72
CA GLU A 178 -14.44 -0.42 -14.94
C GLU A 178 -15.23 -1.00 -13.75
N LEU A 179 -16.04 -0.18 -13.06
CA LEU A 179 -16.80 -0.65 -11.88
C LEU A 179 -17.80 -1.76 -12.23
N PRO A 180 -18.67 -1.64 -13.26
CA PRO A 180 -19.57 -2.73 -13.64
C PRO A 180 -18.81 -3.98 -14.11
N ARG A 181 -17.70 -3.81 -14.83
CA ARG A 181 -16.85 -4.91 -15.28
C ARG A 181 -16.24 -5.66 -14.10
N ASN A 182 -15.67 -4.95 -13.14
CA ASN A 182 -15.09 -5.54 -11.93
C ASN A 182 -16.18 -6.22 -11.10
N ALA A 183 -17.36 -5.62 -10.96
CA ALA A 183 -18.49 -6.23 -10.25
C ALA A 183 -18.94 -7.55 -10.89
N ARG A 184 -19.00 -7.63 -12.22
CA ARG A 184 -19.30 -8.89 -12.93
C ARG A 184 -18.22 -9.95 -12.68
N TYR A 185 -16.95 -9.54 -12.71
CA TYR A 185 -15.82 -10.42 -12.45
C TYR A 185 -15.86 -10.98 -11.02
N VAL A 186 -16.07 -10.12 -10.03
CA VAL A 186 -16.19 -10.49 -8.61
C VAL A 186 -17.38 -11.41 -8.38
N ARG A 187 -18.55 -11.12 -8.99
CA ARG A 187 -19.75 -11.99 -8.89
C ARG A 187 -19.52 -13.37 -9.50
N ARG A 188 -18.76 -13.46 -10.60
CA ARG A 188 -18.40 -14.74 -11.22
C ARG A 188 -17.51 -15.56 -10.29
N ALA A 189 -16.47 -14.94 -9.73
CA ALA A 189 -15.59 -15.59 -8.76
C ALA A 189 -16.36 -16.02 -7.50
N SER A 190 -17.26 -15.19 -6.99
CA SER A 190 -18.13 -15.52 -5.86
C SER A 190 -18.96 -16.79 -6.15
N LYS A 191 -19.57 -16.89 -7.33
CA LYS A 191 -20.32 -18.10 -7.74
C LYS A 191 -19.41 -19.33 -7.83
N LYS A 192 -18.18 -19.17 -8.38
CA LYS A 192 -17.19 -20.27 -8.47
C LYS A 192 -16.82 -20.77 -7.09
N LEU A 193 -16.53 -19.87 -6.13
CA LEU A 193 -16.20 -20.24 -4.75
C LEU A 193 -17.37 -20.92 -4.04
N LYS A 194 -18.59 -20.39 -4.16
CA LYS A 194 -19.80 -21.00 -3.57
C LYS A 194 -20.00 -22.42 -4.06
N LYS A 195 -19.86 -22.66 -5.37
CA LYS A 195 -19.93 -23.99 -5.97
C LYS A 195 -18.81 -24.93 -5.47
N ALA A 196 -17.57 -24.42 -5.35
CA ALA A 196 -16.47 -25.22 -4.80
C ALA A 196 -16.74 -25.60 -3.34
N ARG A 197 -17.31 -24.69 -2.55
CA ARG A 197 -17.71 -24.94 -1.17
C ARG A 197 -18.82 -25.99 -1.04
N GLU A 198 -19.85 -25.92 -1.90
CA GLU A 198 -20.89 -26.96 -2.00
C GLU A 198 -20.31 -28.34 -2.33
N ASN A 199 -19.17 -28.39 -3.03
CA ASN A 199 -18.43 -29.61 -3.36
C ASN A 199 -17.40 -29.99 -2.28
N GLY A 200 -17.43 -29.38 -1.09
CA GLY A 200 -16.60 -29.75 0.06
C GLY A 200 -15.33 -28.91 0.25
N CYS A 201 -15.08 -27.87 -0.56
CA CYS A 201 -13.95 -26.97 -0.33
C CYS A 201 -14.17 -26.17 0.97
N ILE A 202 -13.25 -26.24 1.91
CA ILE A 202 -13.28 -25.48 3.16
C ILE A 202 -12.81 -24.06 2.88
N VAL A 203 -13.58 -23.07 3.31
CA VAL A 203 -13.23 -21.65 3.15
C VAL A 203 -12.91 -21.02 4.51
N ILE A 204 -11.70 -20.48 4.64
CA ILE A 204 -11.21 -19.82 5.85
C ILE A 204 -10.97 -18.35 5.58
N GLY A 205 -11.69 -17.46 6.29
CA GLY A 205 -11.47 -16.02 6.24
C GLY A 205 -10.55 -15.57 7.38
N ILE A 206 -9.60 -14.69 7.09
CA ILE A 206 -8.67 -14.15 8.11
C ILE A 206 -8.78 -12.64 8.16
N THR A 207 -9.14 -12.07 9.31
CA THR A 207 -9.15 -10.62 9.56
C THR A 207 -8.39 -10.23 10.82
N GLY A 208 -8.17 -8.95 11.00
CA GLY A 208 -7.50 -8.34 12.14
C GLY A 208 -6.74 -7.08 11.76
N SER A 209 -6.21 -6.37 12.72
CA SER A 209 -5.38 -5.19 12.46
C SER A 209 -3.94 -5.58 12.11
N TYR A 210 -3.38 -6.62 12.73
CA TYR A 210 -2.02 -7.13 12.54
C TYR A 210 -2.03 -8.64 12.31
N GLY A 211 -0.92 -9.24 11.91
CA GLY A 211 -0.72 -10.70 11.84
C GLY A 211 -1.43 -11.46 10.72
N LYS A 212 -2.39 -10.86 10.00
CA LYS A 212 -3.22 -11.52 8.98
C LYS A 212 -2.41 -12.33 7.96
N THR A 213 -1.45 -11.70 7.30
CA THR A 213 -0.62 -12.33 6.26
C THR A 213 0.28 -13.42 6.84
N SER A 214 0.83 -13.19 8.04
CA SER A 214 1.66 -14.18 8.74
C SER A 214 0.84 -15.42 9.12
N VAL A 215 -0.33 -15.24 9.75
CA VAL A 215 -1.26 -16.33 10.09
C VAL A 215 -1.71 -17.07 8.84
N LYS A 216 -2.06 -16.36 7.77
CA LYS A 216 -2.44 -16.94 6.48
C LYS A 216 -1.37 -17.89 5.94
N ASN A 217 -0.11 -17.45 5.92
CA ASN A 217 0.98 -18.24 5.36
C ASN A 217 1.34 -19.43 6.26
N MET A 218 1.34 -19.25 7.59
CA MET A 218 1.53 -20.35 8.54
C MET A 218 0.39 -21.37 8.43
N LEU A 219 -0.86 -20.91 8.40
CA LEU A 219 -2.02 -21.77 8.24
C LEU A 219 -2.01 -22.54 6.92
N ALA A 220 -1.58 -21.88 5.83
CA ALA A 220 -1.43 -22.53 4.53
C ALA A 220 -0.35 -23.62 4.56
N ALA A 221 0.77 -23.40 5.25
CA ALA A 221 1.82 -24.42 5.43
C ALA A 221 1.31 -25.62 6.25
N ILE A 222 0.58 -25.36 7.35
CA ILE A 222 0.01 -26.41 8.21
C ILE A 222 -1.04 -27.23 7.43
N LEU A 223 -2.01 -26.57 6.82
CA LEU A 223 -3.10 -27.25 6.09
C LEU A 223 -2.59 -27.99 4.85
N GLY A 224 -1.45 -27.55 4.29
CA GLY A 224 -0.78 -28.18 3.17
C GLY A 224 -0.26 -29.59 3.45
N GLU A 225 -0.14 -29.99 4.73
CA GLU A 225 0.21 -31.35 5.12
C GLU A 225 -0.90 -32.38 4.80
N LYS A 226 -2.13 -31.92 4.67
CA LYS A 226 -3.30 -32.77 4.46
C LYS A 226 -4.12 -32.40 3.21
N TYR A 227 -4.17 -31.14 2.86
CA TYR A 227 -5.08 -30.62 1.83
C TYR A 227 -4.33 -29.93 0.71
N ARG A 228 -4.95 -29.85 -0.47
CA ARG A 228 -4.54 -28.92 -1.53
C ARG A 228 -5.04 -27.54 -1.16
N VAL A 229 -4.13 -26.68 -0.72
CA VAL A 229 -4.44 -25.35 -0.22
C VAL A 229 -4.22 -24.29 -1.29
N CYS A 230 -5.21 -23.41 -1.48
CA CYS A 230 -5.07 -22.16 -2.20
C CYS A 230 -5.26 -21.00 -1.21
N ALA A 231 -4.29 -20.11 -1.11
CA ALA A 231 -4.37 -18.92 -0.28
C ALA A 231 -4.25 -17.66 -1.14
N THR A 232 -4.89 -16.55 -0.71
CA THR A 232 -4.68 -15.25 -1.37
C THR A 232 -3.19 -14.87 -1.32
N PRO A 233 -2.56 -14.50 -2.47
CA PRO A 233 -1.14 -14.15 -2.48
C PRO A 233 -0.91 -12.82 -1.75
N GLU A 234 0.29 -12.62 -1.25
CA GLU A 234 0.72 -11.39 -0.58
C GLU A 234 -0.36 -10.84 0.41
N ALA A 235 -0.64 -9.54 0.37
CA ALA A 235 -1.71 -8.90 1.13
C ALA A 235 -2.99 -8.67 0.28
N TYR A 236 -3.33 -9.62 -0.59
CA TYR A 236 -4.55 -9.58 -1.40
C TYR A 236 -5.78 -9.80 -0.53
N ASN A 237 -6.41 -8.70 -0.09
CA ASN A 237 -7.46 -8.71 0.93
C ASN A 237 -8.71 -7.88 0.55
N THR A 238 -8.85 -7.49 -0.72
CA THR A 238 -10.02 -6.77 -1.25
C THR A 238 -10.88 -7.67 -2.15
N PRO A 239 -12.17 -7.35 -2.40
CA PRO A 239 -13.05 -8.18 -3.24
C PRO A 239 -12.46 -8.56 -4.59
N LEU A 240 -11.83 -7.61 -5.29
CA LEU A 240 -11.22 -7.87 -6.59
C LEU A 240 -9.97 -8.76 -6.49
N CYS A 241 -9.18 -8.60 -5.43
CA CYS A 241 -7.98 -9.40 -5.21
C CYS A 241 -8.32 -10.86 -4.87
N ILE A 242 -9.32 -11.08 -4.00
CA ILE A 242 -9.83 -12.42 -3.70
C ILE A 242 -10.41 -13.06 -4.96
N ALA A 243 -11.20 -12.29 -5.74
CA ALA A 243 -11.76 -12.79 -7.01
C ALA A 243 -10.68 -13.21 -8.01
N LYS A 244 -9.56 -12.47 -8.09
CA LYS A 244 -8.42 -12.85 -8.94
C LYS A 244 -7.81 -14.19 -8.52
N THR A 245 -7.70 -14.45 -7.23
CA THR A 245 -7.19 -15.73 -6.72
C THR A 245 -8.14 -16.87 -7.05
N VAL A 246 -9.44 -16.69 -6.83
CA VAL A 246 -10.46 -17.70 -7.15
C VAL A 246 -10.55 -18.02 -8.66
N GLU A 247 -10.27 -17.03 -9.51
CA GLU A 247 -10.25 -17.21 -10.96
C GLU A 247 -8.89 -17.70 -11.50
N SER A 248 -7.89 -17.86 -10.65
CA SER A 248 -6.58 -18.38 -11.05
C SER A 248 -6.56 -19.91 -11.10
N ALA A 249 -5.62 -20.46 -11.86
CA ALA A 249 -5.39 -21.91 -11.92
C ALA A 249 -5.00 -22.51 -10.55
N ALA A 250 -4.42 -21.72 -9.64
CA ALA A 250 -4.06 -22.19 -8.29
C ALA A 250 -5.29 -22.56 -7.45
N PHE A 251 -6.46 -22.02 -7.75
CA PHE A 251 -7.71 -22.37 -7.06
C PHE A 251 -8.35 -23.66 -7.60
N ASP A 252 -8.03 -24.07 -8.83
CA ASP A 252 -8.65 -25.22 -9.44
C ASP A 252 -8.28 -26.52 -8.70
N GLY A 253 -9.28 -27.18 -8.14
CA GLY A 253 -9.11 -28.39 -7.33
C GLY A 253 -8.62 -28.13 -5.90
N ALA A 254 -8.63 -26.89 -5.41
CA ALA A 254 -8.33 -26.59 -4.00
C ALA A 254 -9.38 -27.23 -3.07
N GLU A 255 -8.89 -27.90 -2.02
CA GLU A 255 -9.71 -28.49 -0.95
C GLU A 255 -9.90 -27.51 0.20
N VAL A 256 -8.95 -26.58 0.35
CA VAL A 256 -9.05 -25.46 1.29
C VAL A 256 -8.70 -24.17 0.58
N PHE A 257 -9.53 -23.14 0.78
CA PHE A 257 -9.26 -21.79 0.34
C PHE A 257 -9.10 -20.84 1.53
N ILE A 258 -7.97 -20.14 1.61
CA ILE A 258 -7.70 -19.18 2.67
C ILE A 258 -7.75 -17.76 2.09
N ALA A 259 -8.70 -16.95 2.54
CA ALA A 259 -8.90 -15.58 2.12
C ALA A 259 -8.45 -14.59 3.22
N GLU A 260 -7.45 -13.77 2.93
CA GLU A 260 -7.18 -12.60 3.76
C GLU A 260 -8.26 -11.55 3.51
N MET A 261 -8.91 -11.05 4.59
CA MET A 261 -10.02 -10.09 4.53
C MET A 261 -9.62 -8.80 5.24
N GLY A 262 -9.39 -7.75 4.44
CA GLY A 262 -9.02 -6.43 4.93
C GLY A 262 -10.20 -5.48 4.98
N ALA A 263 -10.18 -4.55 5.94
CA ALA A 263 -11.13 -3.44 6.01
C ALA A 263 -10.39 -2.10 6.06
N ALA A 264 -10.80 -1.17 5.23
CA ALA A 264 -10.33 0.22 5.22
C ALA A 264 -11.45 1.19 5.66
N LYS A 265 -12.69 0.72 5.71
CA LYS A 265 -13.89 1.47 6.17
C LYS A 265 -14.95 0.50 6.68
N THR A 266 -15.91 1.03 7.39
CA THR A 266 -17.09 0.27 7.87
C THR A 266 -17.87 -0.34 6.69
N GLY A 267 -18.23 -1.63 6.82
CA GLY A 267 -18.96 -2.43 5.85
C GLY A 267 -18.09 -3.26 4.92
N ASP A 268 -16.76 -3.09 4.91
CA ASP A 268 -15.86 -3.84 4.02
C ASP A 268 -15.84 -5.34 4.36
N ILE A 269 -15.79 -5.73 5.65
CA ILE A 269 -15.81 -7.15 6.05
C ILE A 269 -17.17 -7.77 5.73
N LYS A 270 -18.26 -7.02 5.93
CA LYS A 270 -19.59 -7.49 5.54
C LYS A 270 -19.66 -7.78 4.04
N GLU A 271 -19.19 -6.84 3.19
CA GLU A 271 -19.14 -7.02 1.75
C GLU A 271 -18.32 -8.26 1.35
N LEU A 272 -17.16 -8.46 1.97
CA LEU A 272 -16.29 -9.60 1.72
C LEU A 272 -16.97 -10.92 2.08
N CYS A 273 -17.61 -11.02 3.24
CA CYS A 273 -18.32 -12.23 3.66
C CYS A 273 -19.58 -12.51 2.82
N ASP A 274 -20.31 -11.48 2.40
CA ASP A 274 -21.48 -11.64 1.52
C ASP A 274 -21.06 -12.17 0.12
N LEU A 275 -19.91 -11.74 -0.38
CA LEU A 275 -19.35 -12.20 -1.65
C LEU A 275 -18.66 -13.57 -1.52
N PHE A 276 -17.91 -13.79 -0.48
CA PHE A 276 -17.07 -14.97 -0.23
C PHE A 276 -17.37 -15.56 1.15
N PRO A 277 -18.46 -16.35 1.27
CA PRO A 277 -18.85 -16.97 2.54
C PRO A 277 -17.75 -17.87 3.09
N VAL A 278 -17.57 -17.87 4.40
CA VAL A 278 -16.52 -18.60 5.09
C VAL A 278 -17.09 -19.68 6.03
N ASP A 279 -16.42 -20.83 6.11
CA ASP A 279 -16.71 -21.88 7.07
C ASP A 279 -16.10 -21.52 8.43
N TYR A 280 -14.85 -21.08 8.41
CA TYR A 280 -14.10 -20.67 9.59
C TYR A 280 -13.65 -19.23 9.46
N GLY A 281 -13.80 -18.47 10.54
CA GLY A 281 -13.22 -17.14 10.69
C GLY A 281 -11.95 -17.21 11.54
N VAL A 282 -10.91 -16.47 11.20
CA VAL A 282 -9.73 -16.29 12.04
C VAL A 282 -9.57 -14.81 12.33
N PHE A 283 -9.62 -14.44 13.61
CA PHE A 283 -9.52 -13.06 14.07
C PHE A 283 -8.23 -12.86 14.86
N THR A 284 -7.24 -12.18 14.26
CA THR A 284 -5.91 -12.09 14.84
C THR A 284 -5.81 -11.13 16.02
N GLY A 285 -6.50 -10.01 15.96
CA GLY A 285 -6.51 -8.97 17.00
C GLY A 285 -6.82 -7.58 16.46
N VAL A 286 -6.92 -6.61 17.37
CA VAL A 286 -7.20 -5.21 17.07
C VAL A 286 -6.10 -4.32 17.62
N CYS A 287 -5.74 -3.27 16.90
CA CYS A 287 -4.85 -2.21 17.38
C CYS A 287 -5.25 -0.87 16.76
N ARG A 288 -4.63 0.21 17.25
CA ARG A 288 -4.85 1.60 16.81
C ARG A 288 -4.28 1.89 15.42
N GLN A 289 -4.68 1.10 14.42
CA GLN A 289 -4.35 1.36 13.01
C GLN A 289 -5.58 1.87 12.25
N HIS A 290 -5.37 2.73 11.25
CA HIS A 290 -6.45 3.32 10.44
C HIS A 290 -7.48 4.11 11.26
N SER A 291 -7.08 4.66 12.43
CA SER A 291 -7.96 5.50 13.25
C SER A 291 -8.52 6.72 12.50
N GLU A 292 -7.81 7.20 11.48
CA GLU A 292 -8.31 8.26 10.58
C GLU A 292 -9.60 7.88 9.85
N THR A 293 -9.84 6.59 9.57
CA THR A 293 -10.99 6.12 8.78
C THR A 293 -12.09 5.49 9.61
N PHE A 294 -11.78 4.95 10.79
CA PHE A 294 -12.74 4.25 11.65
C PHE A 294 -13.19 5.07 12.86
N GLY A 295 -12.39 6.02 13.33
CA GLY A 295 -12.71 6.83 14.50
C GLY A 295 -12.12 6.31 15.81
N GLY A 296 -11.94 4.98 15.99
CA GLY A 296 -11.36 4.41 17.20
C GLY A 296 -11.22 2.90 17.17
N VAL A 297 -10.68 2.34 18.24
CA VAL A 297 -10.41 0.89 18.37
C VAL A 297 -11.71 0.09 18.44
N GLU A 298 -12.75 0.66 19.04
CA GLU A 298 -14.06 0.01 19.18
C GLU A 298 -14.76 -0.16 17.84
N GLU A 299 -14.70 0.85 16.98
CA GLU A 299 -15.26 0.81 15.64
C GLU A 299 -14.49 -0.17 14.76
N ILE A 300 -13.16 -0.27 14.94
CA ILE A 300 -12.32 -1.27 14.26
C ILE A 300 -12.70 -2.68 14.70
N PHE A 301 -12.92 -2.88 16.01
CA PHE A 301 -13.39 -4.15 16.55
C PHE A 301 -14.77 -4.51 15.99
N ALA A 302 -15.73 -3.58 16.05
CA ALA A 302 -17.11 -3.78 15.56
C ALA A 302 -17.13 -4.18 14.08
N GLU A 303 -16.28 -3.58 13.25
CA GLU A 303 -16.15 -3.95 11.84
C GLU A 303 -15.58 -5.36 11.66
N LYS A 304 -14.49 -5.69 12.35
CA LYS A 304 -13.80 -6.96 12.16
C LYS A 304 -14.54 -8.15 12.80
N LYS A 305 -15.26 -7.91 13.88
CA LYS A 305 -16.09 -8.91 14.55
C LYS A 305 -17.21 -9.48 13.65
N ILE A 306 -17.56 -8.77 12.57
CA ILE A 306 -18.50 -9.26 11.56
C ILE A 306 -18.04 -10.62 11.00
N LEU A 307 -16.74 -10.88 10.92
CA LEU A 307 -16.24 -12.19 10.49
C LEU A 307 -16.65 -13.32 11.47
N ILE A 308 -16.73 -13.05 12.77
CA ILE A 308 -17.22 -14.01 13.79
C ILE A 308 -18.67 -14.36 13.49
N ASP A 309 -19.52 -13.34 13.24
CA ASP A 309 -20.93 -13.54 12.96
C ASP A 309 -21.15 -14.36 11.68
N ARG A 310 -20.33 -14.09 10.68
CA ARG A 310 -20.44 -14.66 9.31
C ARG A 310 -19.77 -16.00 9.14
N ALA A 311 -18.89 -16.43 10.05
CA ALA A 311 -18.31 -17.77 10.00
C ALA A 311 -19.42 -18.81 10.30
N GLU A 312 -19.59 -19.81 9.44
CA GLU A 312 -20.72 -20.76 9.58
C GLU A 312 -20.45 -21.80 10.65
N LYS A 313 -19.19 -22.25 10.81
CA LYS A 313 -18.82 -23.27 11.80
C LYS A 313 -18.28 -22.63 13.07
N LYS A 314 -17.04 -22.14 13.04
CA LYS A 314 -16.33 -21.57 14.19
C LYS A 314 -15.53 -20.33 13.80
N ALA A 315 -15.28 -19.46 14.78
CA ALA A 315 -14.34 -18.37 14.70
C ALA A 315 -13.20 -18.59 15.70
N ILE A 316 -11.97 -18.59 15.21
CA ILE A 316 -10.77 -18.77 16.01
C ILE A 316 -10.19 -17.40 16.29
N CYS A 317 -10.12 -17.02 17.56
CA CYS A 317 -9.75 -15.69 17.99
C CYS A 317 -8.45 -15.70 18.78
N GLY A 318 -7.56 -14.74 18.50
CA GLY A 318 -6.35 -14.54 19.30
C GLY A 318 -6.67 -14.24 20.77
N ALA A 319 -5.76 -14.54 21.68
CA ALA A 319 -5.94 -14.37 23.12
C ALA A 319 -6.36 -12.94 23.51
N GLU A 320 -5.80 -11.93 22.83
CA GLU A 320 -6.09 -10.52 23.06
C GLU A 320 -7.54 -10.13 22.70
N VAL A 321 -8.15 -10.81 21.72
CA VAL A 321 -9.55 -10.54 21.36
C VAL A 321 -10.50 -10.83 22.54
N TYR A 322 -10.23 -11.89 23.29
CA TYR A 322 -10.99 -12.18 24.51
C TYR A 322 -10.65 -11.22 25.65
N ALA A 323 -9.36 -10.96 25.86
CA ALA A 323 -8.92 -10.09 26.96
C ALA A 323 -9.43 -8.65 26.82
N ASP A 324 -9.43 -8.09 25.60
CA ASP A 324 -9.76 -6.70 25.36
C ASP A 324 -11.24 -6.46 25.03
N PHE A 325 -11.93 -7.48 24.49
CA PHE A 325 -13.29 -7.31 23.92
C PHE A 325 -14.24 -8.46 24.25
N GLY A 326 -13.89 -9.36 25.17
CA GLY A 326 -14.75 -10.49 25.53
C GLY A 326 -16.12 -10.08 26.08
N ASP A 327 -16.18 -8.96 26.81
CA ASP A 327 -17.40 -8.35 27.34
C ASP A 327 -18.32 -7.74 26.24
N LYS A 328 -17.78 -7.48 25.06
CA LYS A 328 -18.51 -6.93 23.89
C LYS A 328 -19.03 -8.01 22.93
N LEU A 329 -18.75 -9.27 23.23
CA LEU A 329 -19.27 -10.41 22.48
C LEU A 329 -20.59 -10.89 23.08
N SER A 330 -21.57 -11.13 22.24
CA SER A 330 -22.83 -11.75 22.66
C SER A 330 -22.63 -13.19 23.07
N ALA A 331 -23.58 -13.76 23.81
CA ALA A 331 -23.55 -15.18 24.22
C ALA A 331 -23.52 -16.14 23.02
N GLU A 332 -24.11 -15.76 21.89
CA GLU A 332 -24.09 -16.55 20.65
C GLU A 332 -22.71 -16.50 19.98
N GLU A 333 -22.10 -15.32 19.90
CA GLU A 333 -20.75 -15.12 19.37
C GLU A 333 -19.74 -15.88 20.22
N MET A 334 -19.86 -15.81 21.56
CA MET A 334 -19.01 -16.56 22.51
C MET A 334 -19.05 -18.07 22.29
N LYS A 335 -20.22 -18.66 22.04
CA LYS A 335 -20.37 -20.10 21.75
C LYS A 335 -19.73 -20.50 20.42
N LYS A 336 -19.61 -19.57 19.50
CA LYS A 336 -19.02 -19.75 18.16
C LYS A 336 -17.51 -19.59 18.17
N CYS A 337 -16.99 -18.83 19.14
CA CYS A 337 -15.56 -18.57 19.27
C CYS A 337 -14.78 -19.72 19.90
N VAL A 338 -13.59 -19.95 19.33
CA VAL A 338 -12.51 -20.72 19.96
C VAL A 338 -11.39 -19.73 20.26
N PHE A 339 -11.21 -19.39 21.53
CA PHE A 339 -10.17 -18.47 21.94
C PHE A 339 -8.86 -19.24 22.17
N VAL A 340 -7.79 -18.75 21.53
CA VAL A 340 -6.45 -19.26 21.83
C VAL A 340 -6.11 -18.85 23.26
N PRO A 341 -5.75 -19.80 24.16
CA PRO A 341 -5.43 -19.44 25.53
C PRO A 341 -4.22 -18.49 25.62
N ALA A 342 -4.27 -17.55 26.54
CA ALA A 342 -3.09 -16.76 26.87
C ALA A 342 -1.96 -17.70 27.32
N GLY A 343 -0.78 -17.58 26.70
CA GLY A 343 0.33 -18.49 26.98
C GLY A 343 0.27 -19.83 26.25
N ALA A 344 -0.63 -20.05 25.28
CA ALA A 344 -0.59 -21.20 24.39
C ALA A 344 0.78 -21.35 23.71
N ALA A 345 1.41 -20.23 23.34
CA ALA A 345 2.83 -20.15 23.03
C ALA A 345 3.58 -19.60 24.25
N SER A 346 4.42 -20.40 24.85
CA SER A 346 5.18 -20.09 26.07
C SER A 346 6.68 -20.33 25.88
N ASP A 347 7.50 -19.85 26.80
CA ASP A 347 8.97 -19.97 26.74
C ASP A 347 9.54 -19.52 25.37
N VAL A 348 9.10 -18.36 24.93
CA VAL A 348 9.46 -17.82 23.62
C VAL A 348 10.86 -17.22 23.64
N GLY A 349 11.73 -17.72 22.78
CA GLY A 349 13.13 -17.30 22.66
C GLY A 349 13.75 -17.73 21.33
N GLY A 350 15.05 -17.95 21.31
CA GLY A 350 15.80 -18.39 20.12
C GLY A 350 16.26 -17.25 19.21
N PHE A 351 15.95 -15.99 19.59
CA PHE A 351 16.44 -14.82 18.88
C PHE A 351 17.97 -14.73 18.90
N PRO A 352 18.60 -14.09 17.92
CA PRO A 352 18.00 -13.33 16.80
C PRO A 352 17.74 -14.13 15.52
N LEU A 353 18.16 -15.40 15.42
CA LEU A 353 18.17 -16.11 14.13
C LEU A 353 16.92 -16.96 13.88
N LYS A 354 16.25 -17.38 14.93
CA LYS A 354 15.03 -18.20 14.88
C LYS A 354 14.10 -17.84 16.04
N THR A 355 12.87 -18.29 15.98
CA THR A 355 11.97 -18.29 17.13
C THR A 355 11.75 -19.72 17.58
N SER A 356 11.95 -19.98 18.87
CA SER A 356 11.62 -21.23 19.52
C SER A 356 10.65 -20.98 20.67
N PHE A 357 9.66 -21.85 20.83
CA PHE A 357 8.65 -21.74 21.88
C PHE A 357 7.99 -23.10 22.15
N ASP A 358 7.39 -23.22 23.32
CA ASP A 358 6.53 -24.34 23.65
C ASP A 358 5.09 -24.01 23.20
N LEU A 359 4.51 -24.83 22.32
CA LEU A 359 3.13 -24.72 21.91
C LEU A 359 2.26 -25.76 22.62
N SER A 360 1.28 -25.30 23.38
CA SER A 360 0.21 -26.11 23.95
C SER A 360 -1.01 -26.05 23.03
N LEU A 361 -1.42 -27.20 22.51
CA LEU A 361 -2.49 -27.32 21.53
C LEU A 361 -3.53 -28.35 22.01
N ASN A 362 -4.81 -27.98 21.97
CA ASN A 362 -5.90 -28.90 22.25
C ASN A 362 -6.46 -29.45 20.92
N VAL A 363 -6.32 -30.75 20.70
CA VAL A 363 -6.86 -31.44 19.52
C VAL A 363 -7.74 -32.60 20.00
N GLY A 364 -9.03 -32.55 19.68
CA GLY A 364 -9.97 -33.61 20.05
C GLY A 364 -10.10 -33.82 21.56
N GLY A 365 -9.90 -32.81 22.38
CA GLY A 365 -9.99 -32.88 23.85
C GLY A 365 -8.68 -33.31 24.54
N LYS A 366 -7.61 -33.59 23.80
CA LYS A 366 -6.28 -33.84 24.34
C LYS A 366 -5.40 -32.62 24.18
N VAL A 367 -4.74 -32.24 25.28
CA VAL A 367 -3.74 -31.17 25.25
C VAL A 367 -2.37 -31.78 24.99
N GLU A 368 -1.76 -31.40 23.90
CA GLU A 368 -0.38 -31.75 23.58
C GLU A 368 0.51 -30.50 23.68
N LYS A 369 1.69 -30.68 24.29
CA LYS A 369 2.69 -29.62 24.40
C LYS A 369 3.97 -30.07 23.71
N ARG A 370 4.46 -29.31 22.75
CA ARG A 370 5.71 -29.61 22.03
C ARG A 370 6.51 -28.34 21.80
N ARG A 371 7.83 -28.48 21.75
CA ARG A 371 8.76 -27.44 21.35
C ARG A 371 8.67 -27.22 19.84
N VAL A 372 8.50 -25.97 19.42
CA VAL A 372 8.47 -25.54 18.01
C VAL A 372 9.67 -24.64 17.75
N GLU A 373 10.35 -24.86 16.65
CA GLU A 373 11.38 -23.97 16.11
C GLU A 373 11.01 -23.57 14.69
N MET A 374 11.11 -22.28 14.37
CA MET A 374 10.81 -21.77 13.04
C MET A 374 11.66 -20.56 12.68
N PRO A 375 11.92 -20.31 11.37
CA PRO A 375 12.73 -19.18 10.91
C PRO A 375 11.98 -17.85 10.90
N VAL A 376 10.72 -17.81 11.32
CA VAL A 376 9.91 -16.57 11.43
C VAL A 376 10.15 -15.96 12.79
N LEU A 377 10.57 -14.68 12.82
CA LEU A 377 11.12 -14.07 14.04
C LEU A 377 10.07 -13.35 14.89
N GLY A 378 10.32 -13.35 16.20
CA GLY A 378 9.64 -12.54 17.20
C GLY A 378 8.53 -13.25 17.97
N ARG A 379 8.14 -12.68 19.12
CA ARG A 379 7.04 -13.20 19.96
C ARG A 379 5.72 -13.22 19.19
N GLY A 380 5.45 -12.22 18.35
CA GLY A 380 4.28 -12.19 17.50
C GLY A 380 4.21 -13.33 16.50
N ALA A 381 5.35 -13.87 16.08
CA ALA A 381 5.39 -15.08 15.24
C ALA A 381 4.91 -16.31 16.02
N ALA A 382 5.29 -16.47 17.30
CA ALA A 382 4.81 -17.56 18.15
C ALA A 382 3.30 -17.43 18.43
N GLU A 383 2.79 -16.23 18.67
CA GLU A 383 1.35 -15.95 18.83
C GLU A 383 0.56 -16.28 17.56
N ASN A 384 1.06 -15.83 16.39
CA ASN A 384 0.47 -16.12 15.09
C ASN A 384 0.49 -17.64 14.77
N ALA A 385 1.56 -18.33 15.14
CA ALA A 385 1.69 -19.78 14.99
C ALA A 385 0.67 -20.52 15.86
N ALA A 386 0.47 -20.11 17.11
CA ALA A 386 -0.55 -20.68 17.99
C ALA A 386 -1.95 -20.48 17.38
N LEU A 387 -2.27 -19.29 16.89
CA LEU A 387 -3.55 -19.00 16.25
C LEU A 387 -3.78 -19.85 14.99
N ALA A 388 -2.75 -19.99 14.14
CA ALA A 388 -2.82 -20.85 12.96
C ALA A 388 -2.98 -22.32 13.32
N ALA A 389 -2.30 -22.81 14.36
CA ALA A 389 -2.41 -24.18 14.85
C ALA A 389 -3.82 -24.50 15.37
N TYR A 390 -4.41 -23.62 16.16
CA TYR A 390 -5.79 -23.78 16.63
C TYR A 390 -6.80 -23.75 15.47
N ALA A 391 -6.59 -22.90 14.46
CA ALA A 391 -7.44 -22.85 13.27
C ALA A 391 -7.33 -24.16 12.45
N ALA A 392 -6.13 -24.74 12.34
CA ALA A 392 -5.91 -26.00 11.65
C ALA A 392 -6.51 -27.19 12.41
N ALA A 393 -6.46 -27.18 13.75
CA ALA A 393 -7.12 -28.19 14.59
C ALA A 393 -8.64 -28.19 14.38
N GLU A 394 -9.26 -27.03 14.35
CA GLU A 394 -10.70 -26.89 14.04
C GLU A 394 -11.05 -27.30 12.58
N ALA A 395 -10.10 -27.16 11.66
CA ALA A 395 -10.24 -27.65 10.29
C ALA A 395 -9.98 -29.18 10.15
N GLY A 396 -9.69 -29.87 11.25
CA GLY A 396 -9.62 -31.34 11.31
C GLY A 396 -8.24 -31.93 11.08
N LEU A 397 -7.14 -31.22 11.37
CA LEU A 397 -5.79 -31.77 11.38
C LEU A 397 -5.46 -32.39 12.74
N SER A 398 -4.66 -33.43 12.72
CA SER A 398 -4.04 -34.00 13.91
C SER A 398 -2.91 -33.12 14.43
N ALA A 399 -2.52 -33.33 15.70
CA ALA A 399 -1.40 -32.61 16.29
C ALA A 399 -0.10 -32.82 15.50
N ASP A 400 0.17 -34.05 15.05
CA ASP A 400 1.38 -34.36 14.26
C ASP A 400 1.44 -33.60 12.95
N GLU A 401 0.34 -33.54 12.21
CA GLU A 401 0.24 -32.75 10.97
C GLU A 401 0.47 -31.24 11.23
N ILE A 402 -0.09 -30.73 12.35
CA ILE A 402 0.04 -29.31 12.73
C ILE A 402 1.50 -28.98 13.06
N PHE A 403 2.15 -29.76 13.91
CA PHE A 403 3.54 -29.50 14.30
C PHE A 403 4.50 -29.67 13.12
N LYS A 404 4.25 -30.63 12.23
CA LYS A 404 5.02 -30.82 11.01
C LYS A 404 4.88 -29.61 10.06
N GLY A 405 3.64 -29.12 9.85
CA GLY A 405 3.38 -27.97 9.00
C GLY A 405 3.97 -26.66 9.55
N LEU A 406 3.97 -26.48 10.89
CA LEU A 406 4.61 -25.32 11.52
C LEU A 406 6.12 -25.26 11.27
N ALA A 407 6.80 -26.41 11.28
CA ALA A 407 8.23 -26.49 10.98
C ALA A 407 8.55 -26.07 9.53
N LEU A 408 7.57 -26.11 8.62
CA LEU A 408 7.70 -25.68 7.22
C LEU A 408 7.33 -24.21 7.02
N ALA A 409 6.92 -23.49 8.06
CA ALA A 409 6.58 -22.08 7.98
C ALA A 409 7.78 -21.24 7.49
N LYS A 410 7.54 -20.36 6.52
CA LYS A 410 8.57 -19.51 5.92
C LYS A 410 8.38 -18.06 6.33
N PRO A 411 9.46 -17.27 6.45
CA PRO A 411 9.35 -15.82 6.59
C PRO A 411 8.56 -15.20 5.46
N VAL A 412 7.76 -14.19 5.80
CA VAL A 412 7.01 -13.39 4.82
C VAL A 412 7.87 -12.18 4.46
N PRO A 413 8.06 -11.87 3.17
CA PRO A 413 8.81 -10.68 2.77
C PRO A 413 8.29 -9.42 3.47
N HIS A 414 9.22 -8.59 3.92
CA HIS A 414 8.93 -7.32 4.63
C HIS A 414 8.12 -7.46 5.93
N ARG A 415 8.16 -8.64 6.59
CA ARG A 415 7.50 -8.91 7.88
C ARG A 415 8.52 -9.49 8.86
N LEU A 416 9.33 -8.62 9.43
CA LEU A 416 10.46 -8.96 10.29
C LEU A 416 11.33 -10.08 9.66
N GLN A 417 11.57 -9.94 8.35
CA GLN A 417 12.37 -10.88 7.59
C GLN A 417 13.86 -10.65 7.88
N LEU A 418 14.56 -11.71 8.27
CA LEU A 418 16.00 -11.68 8.39
C LEU A 418 16.66 -11.92 7.03
N ILE A 419 17.56 -11.05 6.66
CA ILE A 419 18.43 -11.14 5.48
C ILE A 419 19.87 -10.99 6.00
N GLU A 420 20.74 -11.90 5.62
CA GLU A 420 22.17 -11.81 5.93
C GLU A 420 22.93 -11.51 4.64
N GLU A 421 23.68 -10.43 4.64
CA GLU A 421 24.47 -10.01 3.49
C GLU A 421 25.85 -9.52 3.95
N ASN A 422 26.92 -10.19 3.50
CA ASN A 422 28.30 -9.87 3.84
C ASN A 422 28.59 -9.83 5.37
N GLY A 423 27.91 -10.68 6.13
CA GLY A 423 28.01 -10.75 7.59
C GLY A 423 27.24 -9.66 8.34
N VAL A 424 26.51 -8.80 7.63
CA VAL A 424 25.58 -7.81 8.21
C VAL A 424 24.18 -8.42 8.25
N TYR A 425 23.48 -8.19 9.35
CA TYR A 425 22.11 -8.66 9.53
C TYR A 425 21.11 -7.53 9.24
N VAL A 426 20.23 -7.76 8.27
CA VAL A 426 19.14 -6.83 7.93
C VAL A 426 17.82 -7.44 8.36
N LEU A 427 17.14 -6.78 9.28
CA LEU A 427 15.76 -7.07 9.67
C LEU A 427 14.82 -6.19 8.84
N ASP A 428 14.10 -6.77 7.92
CA ASP A 428 13.14 -6.06 7.07
C ASP A 428 11.71 -6.21 7.59
N ASP A 429 11.20 -5.19 8.28
CA ASP A 429 9.81 -5.04 8.71
C ASP A 429 9.16 -3.81 8.05
N GLY A 430 9.50 -3.60 6.78
CA GLY A 430 9.18 -2.38 6.03
C GLY A 430 7.75 -2.30 5.48
N TYR A 431 6.88 -3.30 5.69
CA TYR A 431 5.55 -3.28 5.06
C TYR A 431 4.56 -2.35 5.78
N ASN A 432 4.29 -2.62 7.04
CA ASN A 432 3.39 -1.84 7.90
C ASN A 432 3.54 -2.31 9.35
N ALA A 433 3.95 -1.42 10.23
CA ALA A 433 4.14 -1.71 11.64
C ALA A 433 3.02 -1.11 12.50
N SER A 434 2.57 -1.86 13.48
CA SER A 434 1.76 -1.38 14.60
C SER A 434 2.66 -1.08 15.80
N GLU A 435 2.14 -0.40 16.81
CA GLU A 435 2.85 -0.17 18.07
C GLU A 435 3.39 -1.49 18.68
N LYS A 436 2.56 -2.55 18.68
CA LYS A 436 2.93 -3.88 19.19
C LYS A 436 4.02 -4.53 18.33
N SER A 437 3.86 -4.56 16.99
CA SER A 437 4.86 -5.19 16.12
C SER A 437 6.18 -4.43 16.11
N ALA A 438 6.15 -3.10 16.22
CA ALA A 438 7.35 -2.30 16.35
C ALA A 438 8.14 -2.65 17.63
N ALA A 439 7.45 -2.79 18.77
CA ALA A 439 8.09 -3.19 20.01
C ALA A 439 8.74 -4.58 19.91
N GLN A 440 8.05 -5.55 19.27
CA GLN A 440 8.57 -6.90 19.05
C GLN A 440 9.77 -6.92 18.08
N ALA A 441 9.77 -6.09 17.03
CA ALA A 441 10.89 -5.96 16.11
C ALA A 441 12.15 -5.40 16.82
N LEU A 442 11.98 -4.41 17.70
CA LEU A 442 13.07 -3.86 18.52
C LEU A 442 13.61 -4.89 19.53
N GLU A 443 12.75 -5.75 20.09
CA GLU A 443 13.19 -6.87 20.96
C GLU A 443 14.11 -7.84 20.19
N VAL A 444 13.73 -8.22 18.97
CA VAL A 444 14.56 -9.09 18.12
C VAL A 444 15.87 -8.40 17.75
N LEU A 445 15.85 -7.12 17.37
CA LEU A 445 17.08 -6.36 17.09
C LEU A 445 18.01 -6.32 18.30
N SER A 446 17.45 -6.15 19.50
CA SER A 446 18.24 -6.07 20.74
C SER A 446 19.01 -7.37 21.05
N ALA A 447 18.60 -8.50 20.49
CA ALA A 447 19.25 -9.79 20.70
C ALA A 447 20.54 -10.00 19.87
N PHE A 448 20.84 -9.12 18.90
CA PHE A 448 22.09 -9.15 18.15
C PHE A 448 23.27 -8.67 19.00
N GLY A 449 24.46 -9.26 18.79
CA GLY A 449 25.65 -8.94 19.58
C GLY A 449 26.43 -7.70 19.11
N GLY A 450 26.32 -7.34 17.81
CA GLY A 450 27.01 -6.18 17.22
C GLY A 450 26.29 -4.86 17.45
N ARG A 451 26.75 -3.82 16.76
CA ARG A 451 26.05 -2.51 16.76
C ARG A 451 24.68 -2.64 16.08
N LYS A 452 23.74 -1.87 16.58
CA LYS A 452 22.33 -1.98 16.19
C LYS A 452 21.81 -0.64 15.69
N TYR A 453 21.28 -0.67 14.49
CA TYR A 453 20.77 0.52 13.81
C TYR A 453 19.28 0.37 13.51
N VAL A 454 18.53 1.47 13.57
CA VAL A 454 17.10 1.50 13.24
C VAL A 454 16.84 2.57 12.20
N VAL A 455 16.09 2.22 11.15
CA VAL A 455 15.61 3.14 10.12
C VAL A 455 14.09 3.13 10.18
N THR A 456 13.45 4.28 10.48
CA THR A 456 12.01 4.31 10.67
C THR A 456 11.37 5.67 10.36
N PRO A 457 10.16 5.69 9.77
CA PRO A 457 9.28 6.85 9.79
C PRO A 457 8.36 6.88 11.02
N GLY A 458 8.51 5.94 11.96
CA GLY A 458 7.54 5.69 13.01
C GLY A 458 6.37 4.83 12.56
N VAL A 459 5.35 4.72 13.40
CA VAL A 459 4.06 4.11 13.03
C VAL A 459 3.29 5.16 12.24
N VAL A 460 2.89 4.81 11.01
CA VAL A 460 2.20 5.72 10.10
C VAL A 460 0.68 5.57 10.19
N GLU A 461 -0.08 6.52 9.62
CA GLU A 461 -1.57 6.52 9.60
C GLU A 461 -2.21 6.57 11.00
N THR A 462 -1.53 7.17 11.97
CA THR A 462 -1.98 7.30 13.36
C THR A 462 -2.91 8.49 13.60
N GLY A 463 -2.99 9.43 12.66
CA GLY A 463 -3.89 10.60 12.74
C GLY A 463 -3.65 11.44 14.00
N LEU A 464 -4.72 11.68 14.78
CA LEU A 464 -4.66 12.47 16.02
C LEU A 464 -3.85 11.79 17.14
N GLU A 465 -3.64 10.47 17.05
CA GLU A 465 -2.91 9.68 18.06
C GLU A 465 -1.40 9.63 17.80
N ASP A 466 -0.89 10.35 16.80
CA ASP A 466 0.53 10.29 16.39
C ASP A 466 1.49 10.45 17.56
N LYS A 467 1.30 11.45 18.41
CA LYS A 467 2.15 11.68 19.57
C LYS A 467 2.05 10.58 20.62
N ALA A 468 0.84 10.04 20.84
CA ALA A 468 0.61 9.00 21.82
C ALA A 468 1.29 7.68 21.44
N VAL A 469 1.37 7.39 20.14
CA VAL A 469 1.98 6.17 19.57
C VAL A 469 3.48 6.36 19.35
N ASN A 470 3.89 7.46 18.74
CA ASN A 470 5.24 7.63 18.22
C ASN A 470 6.25 8.19 19.23
N ARG A 471 5.83 8.94 20.26
CA ARG A 471 6.77 9.35 21.34
C ARG A 471 7.30 8.14 22.14
N PRO A 472 6.48 7.17 22.61
CA PRO A 472 6.98 5.98 23.29
C PRO A 472 7.88 5.12 22.39
N LEU A 473 7.58 5.03 21.09
CA LEU A 473 8.45 4.37 20.14
C LEU A 473 9.82 5.08 20.08
N GLY A 474 9.82 6.40 19.89
CA GLY A 474 11.04 7.20 19.88
C GLY A 474 11.90 7.02 21.15
N ALA A 475 11.26 6.97 22.31
CA ALA A 475 11.95 6.72 23.58
C ALA A 475 12.69 5.37 23.59
N LYS A 476 12.10 4.31 23.04
CA LYS A 476 12.75 2.99 22.93
C LYS A 476 13.95 3.01 21.97
N LEU A 477 13.96 3.90 20.97
CA LEU A 477 15.06 4.02 20.03
C LEU A 477 16.35 4.58 20.66
N ALA A 478 16.28 5.23 21.80
CA ALA A 478 17.46 5.79 22.50
C ALA A 478 18.46 4.72 22.98
N ALA A 479 18.05 3.44 22.99
CA ALA A 479 18.90 2.31 23.37
C ALA A 479 19.80 1.78 22.24
N PHE A 480 19.67 2.28 21.00
CA PHE A 480 20.38 1.78 19.84
C PHE A 480 21.55 2.67 19.41
N ASP A 481 22.53 2.07 18.73
CA ASP A 481 23.80 2.72 18.38
C ASP A 481 23.66 3.79 17.29
N GLY A 482 22.64 3.67 16.41
CA GLY A 482 22.34 4.67 15.41
C GLY A 482 20.87 4.62 14.97
N VAL A 483 20.26 5.80 14.84
CA VAL A 483 18.85 5.94 14.53
C VAL A 483 18.65 6.88 13.36
N PHE A 484 18.00 6.39 12.32
CA PHE A 484 17.59 7.15 11.15
C PHE A 484 16.08 7.39 11.21
N ILE A 485 15.68 8.65 11.36
CA ILE A 485 14.28 9.04 11.48
C ILE A 485 13.86 9.81 10.23
N HIS A 486 12.70 9.49 9.66
CA HIS A 486 12.14 10.23 8.54
C HIS A 486 11.81 11.68 8.93
N ALA A 487 12.07 12.64 8.04
CA ALA A 487 11.89 14.08 8.27
C ALA A 487 10.48 14.49 8.73
N GLY A 488 9.43 13.68 8.40
CA GLY A 488 8.06 13.92 8.84
C GLY A 488 7.68 13.26 10.18
N ALA A 489 8.59 12.56 10.86
CA ALA A 489 8.31 11.81 12.08
C ALA A 489 8.74 12.57 13.35
N GLU A 490 8.25 13.79 13.53
CA GLU A 490 8.63 14.68 14.64
C GLU A 490 8.34 14.09 16.02
N ALA A 491 7.23 13.35 16.20
CA ALA A 491 6.89 12.72 17.47
C ALA A 491 7.88 11.62 17.86
N VAL A 492 8.42 10.86 16.89
CA VAL A 492 9.49 9.87 17.12
C VAL A 492 10.77 10.57 17.59
N LYS A 493 11.16 11.63 16.87
CA LYS A 493 12.36 12.43 17.20
C LYS A 493 12.24 13.04 18.60
N GLU A 494 11.08 13.63 18.92
CA GLU A 494 10.82 14.20 20.24
C GLU A 494 10.95 13.13 21.34
N GLY A 495 10.36 11.96 21.13
CA GLY A 495 10.48 10.84 22.08
C GLY A 495 11.91 10.36 22.27
N TYR A 496 12.69 10.23 21.17
CA TYR A 496 14.10 9.85 21.20
C TYR A 496 14.94 10.81 22.04
N LEU A 497 14.84 12.11 21.77
CA LEU A 497 15.62 13.15 22.48
C LEU A 497 15.21 13.26 23.95
N THR A 498 13.89 13.20 24.25
CA THR A 498 13.38 13.25 25.62
C THR A 498 13.87 12.08 26.48
N ALA A 499 14.07 10.91 25.87
CA ALA A 499 14.60 9.72 26.54
C ALA A 499 16.14 9.72 26.69
N GLY A 500 16.81 10.80 26.32
CA GLY A 500 18.27 10.92 26.41
C GLY A 500 19.04 10.36 25.22
N GLY A 501 18.36 10.14 24.08
CA GLY A 501 19.00 9.75 22.84
C GLY A 501 20.01 10.83 22.39
N LYS A 502 21.19 10.40 21.96
CA LYS A 502 22.30 11.31 21.58
C LYS A 502 22.07 11.85 20.17
N GLU A 503 22.21 13.17 19.99
CA GLU A 503 22.08 13.82 18.69
C GLU A 503 23.11 13.30 17.66
N GLU A 504 24.31 12.95 18.11
CA GLU A 504 25.37 12.39 17.24
C GLU A 504 24.98 11.05 16.60
N ASN A 505 24.11 10.27 17.25
CA ASN A 505 23.59 8.98 16.78
C ASN A 505 22.30 9.13 15.95
N LEU A 506 21.74 10.35 15.89
CA LEU A 506 20.50 10.64 15.18
C LEU A 506 20.79 11.20 13.78
N ARG A 507 20.18 10.63 12.78
CA ARG A 507 20.19 11.12 11.39
C ARG A 507 18.77 11.28 10.86
N ILE A 508 18.53 12.39 10.18
CA ILE A 508 17.24 12.65 9.54
C ILE A 508 17.35 12.36 8.05
N TYR A 509 16.42 11.59 7.50
CA TYR A 509 16.37 11.27 6.07
C TYR A 509 15.01 11.66 5.46
N ARG A 510 14.99 11.86 4.15
CA ARG A 510 13.77 12.14 3.38
C ARG A 510 13.35 10.96 2.50
N THR A 511 14.33 10.25 1.96
CA THR A 511 14.10 9.08 1.11
C THR A 511 14.97 7.91 1.59
N ARG A 512 14.48 6.68 1.41
CA ARG A 512 15.23 5.48 1.78
C ARG A 512 16.56 5.38 1.01
N ASP A 513 16.61 5.90 -0.20
CA ASP A 513 17.82 5.89 -1.04
C ASP A 513 18.96 6.74 -0.46
N GLU A 514 18.66 7.73 0.39
CA GLU A 514 19.68 8.50 1.12
C GLU A 514 20.34 7.69 2.25
N VAL A 515 19.60 6.71 2.80
CA VAL A 515 20.04 5.95 3.97
C VAL A 515 20.96 4.79 3.57
N ILE A 516 20.69 4.13 2.45
CA ILE A 516 21.40 2.91 2.01
C ILE A 516 22.92 3.14 1.88
N PRO A 517 23.41 4.19 1.18
CA PRO A 517 24.85 4.48 1.10
C PRO A 517 25.48 4.73 2.48
N LEU A 518 24.80 5.48 3.32
CA LEU A 518 25.29 5.80 4.68
C LEU A 518 25.41 4.54 5.55
N LEU A 519 24.45 3.63 5.46
CA LEU A 519 24.52 2.35 6.15
C LEU A 519 25.67 1.49 5.61
N GLY A 520 25.93 1.52 4.29
CA GLY A 520 27.05 0.82 3.68
C GLY A 520 28.43 1.28 4.20
N GLU A 521 28.55 2.55 4.61
CA GLU A 521 29.77 3.09 5.24
C GLU A 521 29.86 2.79 6.75
N LEU A 522 28.72 2.65 7.43
CA LEU A 522 28.65 2.53 8.88
C LEU A 522 28.69 1.07 9.37
N LEU A 523 28.05 0.15 8.61
CA LEU A 523 27.85 -1.23 9.04
C LEU A 523 29.10 -2.07 8.81
N ALA A 524 29.44 -2.90 9.79
CA ALA A 524 30.49 -3.91 9.71
C ALA A 524 29.89 -5.31 9.96
N ALA A 525 30.67 -6.34 9.63
CA ALA A 525 30.26 -7.71 9.89
C ALA A 525 29.93 -7.91 11.39
N GLY A 526 28.79 -8.54 11.67
CA GLY A 526 28.23 -8.70 13.01
C GLY A 526 27.22 -7.62 13.42
N ASP A 527 27.17 -6.48 12.71
CA ASP A 527 26.18 -5.43 12.99
C ASP A 527 24.79 -5.81 12.46
N ALA A 528 23.75 -5.19 13.04
CA ALA A 528 22.38 -5.41 12.63
C ALA A 528 21.65 -4.09 12.35
N VAL A 529 20.80 -4.06 11.32
CA VAL A 529 19.93 -2.93 11.00
C VAL A 529 18.50 -3.39 10.87
N LEU A 530 17.59 -2.66 11.51
CA LEU A 530 16.14 -2.85 11.38
C LEU A 530 15.56 -1.73 10.49
N PHE A 531 14.95 -2.13 9.40
CA PHE A 531 14.03 -1.26 8.66
C PHE A 531 12.63 -1.46 9.23
N LEU A 532 12.22 -0.55 10.10
CA LEU A 532 10.94 -0.61 10.80
C LEU A 532 9.94 0.32 10.12
N ASN A 533 8.97 -0.29 9.48
CA ASN A 533 7.96 0.40 8.68
C ASN A 533 8.55 1.15 7.46
N ASP A 534 7.68 1.58 6.58
CA ASP A 534 8.03 2.48 5.48
C ASP A 534 6.94 3.54 5.30
N VAL A 535 7.33 4.70 4.79
CA VAL A 535 6.37 5.76 4.47
C VAL A 535 5.40 5.23 3.40
N PRO A 536 4.08 5.42 3.52
CA PRO A 536 3.13 4.97 2.50
C PRO A 536 3.53 5.42 1.10
N ALA A 537 3.24 4.59 0.09
CA ALA A 537 3.60 4.84 -1.31
C ALA A 537 3.05 6.16 -1.89
N ILE A 538 2.10 6.77 -1.19
CA ILE A 538 1.43 8.01 -1.57
C ILE A 538 2.16 9.26 -1.02
N TYR A 539 3.20 9.09 -0.19
CA TYR A 539 4.01 10.19 0.38
C TYR A 539 5.17 10.58 -0.52
#